data_68c7fecd9dddfb285426747f5cdb956d
#
_entry.id   68c7fecd9dddfb285426747f5cdb956d
#
_cell.length_a   1.000
_cell.length_b   1.000
_cell.length_c   1.000
_cell.angle_alpha   90.00
_cell.angle_beta   90.00
_cell.angle_gamma   90.00
#
_symmetry.space_group_name_H-M   'P 1'
#
loop_
_entity.id
_entity.type
_entity.pdbx_description
1 polymer ?
#
loop_
_entity_poly.entity_id
_entity_poly.type
_entity_poly.pdbx_seq_one_letter_code
_entity_poly.pdbx_strand_id
1 'polypeptide(L)'
;MPLPKLQGVKLPASADFHVHLRDGDMMELVTPTIRQGGVNTVFVMPNLVPPVTTVDRALEYKQRLQAIEPNVNFLMSLYLHESITPETIIDAKERGITGVKSYPAGVTTNSSAGVVDYEQFYPVFAEMERQGMILNLHGEVPSQGDVTVLSAEERFLPTLLQLHEKFPKLRIILEHCTTAAAVEAVKKCGPTVAGTITAHHLSIIIDSWAGDPFCFCKPVAKTPADRDALLRAAASGNSKFFFGSDSAPHPAASKRGGEKIAAGVFTQPYTTQLVVDAFEQACQNGVLKEEDITPEIIEGFMSRFGRAFYGLEAEQKEFITLEKKGEKVVNILKSEKVDVVPFRRDQETWSVTWSA
;
A
#
# COMPACT_ATOMS: atom_id res chain seq x y z
N MET A 1 -1.58 25.56 -15.99
CA MET A 1 -2.20 24.71 -14.95
C MET A 1 -1.75 23.31 -15.25
N PRO A 2 -1.04 22.69 -14.38
CA PRO A 2 -0.63 21.32 -14.57
C PRO A 2 -1.86 20.40 -14.50
N LEU A 3 -1.89 19.36 -15.36
CA LEU A 3 -2.95 18.35 -15.51
C LEU A 3 -4.37 18.91 -15.75
N PRO A 4 -4.59 19.78 -16.74
CA PRO A 4 -5.91 20.36 -17.03
C PRO A 4 -6.96 19.30 -17.41
N LYS A 5 -6.53 18.14 -17.94
CA LYS A 5 -7.40 17.02 -18.28
C LYS A 5 -8.05 16.35 -17.04
N LEU A 6 -7.53 16.59 -15.85
CA LEU A 6 -8.08 16.02 -14.61
C LEU A 6 -9.01 16.98 -13.85
N GLN A 7 -9.02 18.27 -14.21
CA GLN A 7 -9.88 19.26 -13.56
C GLN A 7 -11.37 18.99 -13.82
N GLY A 8 -12.13 18.76 -12.77
CA GLY A 8 -13.57 18.44 -12.84
C GLY A 8 -13.88 17.02 -13.33
N VAL A 9 -12.87 16.15 -13.44
CA VAL A 9 -13.07 14.78 -13.92
C VAL A 9 -13.73 13.92 -12.86
N LYS A 10 -14.77 13.19 -13.29
CA LYS A 10 -15.43 12.16 -12.49
C LYS A 10 -14.76 10.81 -12.75
N LEU A 11 -14.29 10.16 -11.70
CA LEU A 11 -13.64 8.84 -11.72
C LEU A 11 -14.38 7.88 -10.79
N PRO A 12 -14.34 6.56 -11.04
CA PRO A 12 -14.74 5.59 -10.04
C PRO A 12 -13.93 5.79 -8.74
N ALA A 13 -14.55 5.52 -7.60
CA ALA A 13 -13.87 5.57 -6.31
C ALA A 13 -12.57 4.76 -6.32
N SER A 14 -11.53 5.30 -5.73
CA SER A 14 -10.23 4.65 -5.60
C SER A 14 -10.30 3.41 -4.71
N ALA A 15 -9.33 2.52 -4.87
CA ALA A 15 -9.09 1.38 -3.98
C ALA A 15 -7.65 1.42 -3.49
N ASP A 16 -7.44 1.12 -2.23
CA ASP A 16 -6.13 1.09 -1.58
C ASP A 16 -5.80 -0.34 -1.15
N PHE A 17 -4.87 -0.96 -1.88
CA PHE A 17 -4.54 -2.38 -1.66
C PHE A 17 -3.42 -2.60 -0.64
N HIS A 18 -3.16 -1.61 0.22
CA HIS A 18 -2.22 -1.75 1.33
C HIS A 18 -2.40 -0.64 2.37
N VAL A 19 -3.08 -0.93 3.48
CA VAL A 19 -3.29 0.09 4.51
C VAL A 19 -3.17 -0.48 5.92
N HIS A 20 -2.56 0.31 6.84
CA HIS A 20 -2.46 -0.01 8.26
C HIS A 20 -3.46 0.82 9.05
N LEU A 21 -4.53 0.19 9.52
CA LEU A 21 -5.57 0.88 10.31
C LEU A 21 -5.33 0.80 11.82
N ARG A 22 -4.30 0.05 12.24
CA ARG A 22 -3.90 -0.09 13.64
C ARG A 22 -5.02 -0.69 14.52
N ASP A 23 -5.01 -0.38 15.81
CA ASP A 23 -6.00 -0.82 16.78
C ASP A 23 -6.34 0.29 17.78
N GLY A 24 -7.42 0.14 18.56
CA GLY A 24 -7.83 1.07 19.61
C GLY A 24 -8.01 2.51 19.11
N ASP A 25 -7.53 3.48 19.89
CA ASP A 25 -7.71 4.91 19.62
C ASP A 25 -7.15 5.36 18.26
N MET A 26 -6.07 4.73 17.79
CA MET A 26 -5.53 5.01 16.46
C MET A 26 -6.47 4.54 15.36
N MET A 27 -7.06 3.36 15.50
CA MET A 27 -8.06 2.82 14.55
C MET A 27 -9.27 3.75 14.46
N GLU A 28 -9.79 4.21 15.60
CA GLU A 28 -10.92 5.13 15.66
C GLU A 28 -10.62 6.48 14.99
N LEU A 29 -9.37 6.96 15.13
CA LEU A 29 -8.95 8.23 14.54
C LEU A 29 -8.77 8.14 13.03
N VAL A 30 -8.11 7.08 12.52
CA VAL A 30 -7.68 7.04 11.12
C VAL A 30 -8.69 6.39 10.18
N THR A 31 -9.49 5.42 10.64
CA THR A 31 -10.43 4.70 9.77
C THR A 31 -11.44 5.61 9.06
N PRO A 32 -12.04 6.64 9.69
CA PRO A 32 -12.94 7.57 9.00
C PRO A 32 -12.28 8.37 7.87
N THR A 33 -10.96 8.49 7.87
CA THR A 33 -10.23 9.28 6.87
C THR A 33 -10.06 8.57 5.52
N ILE A 34 -10.39 7.28 5.43
CA ILE A 34 -10.32 6.50 4.18
C ILE A 34 -11.13 7.21 3.08
N ARG A 35 -12.35 7.59 3.37
CA ARG A 35 -13.23 8.23 2.39
C ARG A 35 -12.80 9.65 2.03
N GLN A 36 -12.08 10.37 2.89
CA GLN A 36 -11.50 11.68 2.57
C GLN A 36 -10.48 11.57 1.43
N GLY A 37 -9.72 10.45 1.39
CA GLY A 37 -8.79 10.11 0.31
C GLY A 37 -9.46 9.63 -0.99
N GLY A 38 -10.80 9.63 -1.08
CA GLY A 38 -11.54 9.16 -2.27
C GLY A 38 -11.62 7.64 -2.41
N VAL A 39 -11.38 6.90 -1.33
CA VAL A 39 -11.27 5.43 -1.31
C VAL A 39 -12.53 4.80 -0.72
N ASN A 40 -13.04 3.73 -1.34
CA ASN A 40 -14.16 2.91 -0.84
C ASN A 40 -13.82 1.43 -0.65
N THR A 41 -12.62 1.00 -0.97
CA THR A 41 -12.17 -0.38 -0.82
C THR A 41 -10.72 -0.38 -0.35
N VAL A 42 -10.42 -1.13 0.72
CA VAL A 42 -9.08 -1.20 1.28
C VAL A 42 -8.67 -2.64 1.60
N PHE A 43 -7.39 -2.99 1.36
CA PHE A 43 -6.80 -4.24 1.83
C PHE A 43 -6.02 -3.98 3.12
N VAL A 44 -6.51 -4.57 4.22
CA VAL A 44 -6.08 -4.26 5.57
C VAL A 44 -4.90 -5.12 5.99
N MET A 45 -3.83 -4.49 6.45
CA MET A 45 -2.61 -5.16 6.93
C MET A 45 -2.81 -5.79 8.31
N PRO A 46 -2.26 -7.01 8.53
CA PRO A 46 -2.54 -7.83 9.70
C PRO A 46 -1.54 -7.65 10.85
N ASN A 47 -0.57 -6.73 10.76
CA ASN A 47 0.52 -6.59 11.73
C ASN A 47 0.12 -5.78 12.98
N LEU A 48 -0.96 -6.17 13.61
CA LEU A 48 -1.38 -5.68 14.92
C LEU A 48 -0.48 -6.27 16.04
N VAL A 49 -0.75 -5.92 17.28
CA VAL A 49 -0.13 -6.53 18.46
C VAL A 49 -1.23 -7.12 19.35
N PRO A 50 -1.30 -8.46 19.45
CA PRO A 50 -0.59 -9.49 18.68
C PRO A 50 -1.01 -9.49 17.18
N PRO A 51 -0.26 -10.13 16.26
CA PRO A 51 -0.60 -10.16 14.84
C PRO A 51 -1.88 -10.96 14.56
N VAL A 52 -2.55 -10.67 13.43
CA VAL A 52 -3.79 -11.35 13.02
C VAL A 52 -3.43 -12.66 12.33
N THR A 53 -3.35 -13.75 13.11
CA THR A 53 -2.96 -15.09 12.63
C THR A 53 -4.12 -16.08 12.54
N THR A 54 -5.34 -15.67 12.91
CA THR A 54 -6.53 -16.51 12.84
C THR A 54 -7.65 -15.85 12.08
N VAL A 55 -8.50 -16.66 11.44
CA VAL A 55 -9.66 -16.18 10.67
C VAL A 55 -10.64 -15.44 11.56
N ASP A 56 -10.92 -15.98 12.75
CA ASP A 56 -11.85 -15.35 13.72
C ASP A 56 -11.41 -13.94 14.10
N ARG A 57 -10.11 -13.78 14.37
CA ARG A 57 -9.56 -12.46 14.71
C ARG A 57 -9.60 -11.48 13.53
N ALA A 58 -9.36 -11.96 12.30
CA ALA A 58 -9.48 -11.13 11.12
C ALA A 58 -10.94 -10.64 10.91
N LEU A 59 -11.91 -11.51 11.14
CA LEU A 59 -13.33 -11.15 11.01
C LEU A 59 -13.81 -10.25 12.15
N GLU A 60 -13.35 -10.47 13.38
CA GLU A 60 -13.63 -9.56 14.51
C GLU A 60 -13.04 -8.15 14.22
N TYR A 61 -11.81 -8.08 13.72
CA TYR A 61 -11.20 -6.82 13.32
C TYR A 61 -12.00 -6.14 12.20
N LYS A 62 -12.44 -6.89 11.18
CA LYS A 62 -13.32 -6.38 10.12
C LYS A 62 -14.60 -5.77 10.69
N GLN A 63 -15.26 -6.44 11.64
CA GLN A 63 -16.48 -5.95 12.26
C GLN A 63 -16.27 -4.60 12.97
N ARG A 64 -15.17 -4.45 13.69
CA ARG A 64 -14.82 -3.17 14.35
C ARG A 64 -14.58 -2.04 13.34
N LEU A 65 -13.84 -2.32 12.27
CA LEU A 65 -13.61 -1.36 11.19
C LEU A 65 -14.92 -0.96 10.51
N GLN A 66 -15.79 -1.94 10.23
CA GLN A 66 -17.08 -1.73 9.58
C GLN A 66 -18.05 -0.92 10.46
N ALA A 67 -17.94 -1.03 11.78
CA ALA A 67 -18.73 -0.24 12.72
C ALA A 67 -18.32 1.25 12.72
N ILE A 68 -17.03 1.54 12.44
CA ILE A 68 -16.51 2.90 12.36
C ILE A 68 -16.83 3.53 10.98
N GLU A 69 -16.62 2.80 9.89
CA GLU A 69 -16.84 3.29 8.52
C GLU A 69 -17.61 2.24 7.69
N PRO A 70 -18.95 2.27 7.72
CA PRO A 70 -19.79 1.28 7.06
C PRO A 70 -19.74 1.33 5.52
N ASN A 71 -19.30 2.46 4.95
CA ASN A 71 -19.28 2.68 3.50
C ASN A 71 -17.95 2.28 2.84
N VAL A 72 -17.10 1.55 3.56
CA VAL A 72 -15.83 1.02 3.04
C VAL A 72 -15.88 -0.51 2.97
N ASN A 73 -15.44 -1.05 1.85
CA ASN A 73 -15.24 -2.49 1.70
C ASN A 73 -13.85 -2.87 2.24
N PHE A 74 -13.82 -3.56 3.39
CA PHE A 74 -12.61 -4.03 4.04
C PHE A 74 -12.27 -5.44 3.58
N LEU A 75 -11.18 -5.58 2.83
CA LEU A 75 -10.57 -6.86 2.44
C LEU A 75 -9.55 -7.23 3.52
N MET A 76 -9.75 -8.38 4.16
CA MET A 76 -8.91 -8.78 5.28
C MET A 76 -7.79 -9.71 4.87
N SER A 77 -6.68 -9.65 5.62
CA SER A 77 -5.53 -10.51 5.46
C SER A 77 -5.16 -11.22 6.75
N LEU A 78 -4.47 -12.36 6.61
CA LEU A 78 -3.77 -13.03 7.71
C LEU A 78 -2.28 -12.67 7.68
N TYR A 79 -1.67 -12.65 8.83
CA TYR A 79 -0.21 -12.53 9.00
C TYR A 79 0.41 -13.92 8.76
N LEU A 80 1.36 -14.02 7.81
CA LEU A 80 2.09 -15.27 7.57
C LEU A 80 2.97 -15.60 8.78
N HIS A 81 2.58 -16.59 9.51
CA HIS A 81 3.17 -17.05 10.78
C HIS A 81 3.23 -18.57 10.78
N GLU A 82 4.11 -19.18 11.58
CA GLU A 82 4.26 -20.64 11.68
C GLU A 82 2.95 -21.39 12.06
N SER A 83 2.01 -20.69 12.68
CA SER A 83 0.68 -21.24 13.00
C SER A 83 -0.28 -21.32 11.80
N ILE A 84 0.07 -20.72 10.65
CA ILE A 84 -0.76 -20.81 9.44
C ILE A 84 -0.48 -22.15 8.75
N THR A 85 -1.53 -22.94 8.58
CA THR A 85 -1.48 -24.25 7.92
C THR A 85 -2.30 -24.24 6.63
N PRO A 86 -2.18 -25.26 5.75
CA PRO A 86 -3.07 -25.40 4.60
C PRO A 86 -4.56 -25.39 4.98
N GLU A 87 -4.93 -26.00 6.10
CA GLU A 87 -6.32 -26.01 6.62
C GLU A 87 -6.78 -24.58 7.00
N THR A 88 -5.88 -23.77 7.58
CA THR A 88 -6.15 -22.34 7.85
C THR A 88 -6.46 -21.59 6.55
N ILE A 89 -5.78 -21.91 5.44
CA ILE A 89 -6.02 -21.28 4.14
C ILE A 89 -7.39 -21.65 3.58
N ILE A 90 -7.80 -22.91 3.73
CA ILE A 90 -9.14 -23.36 3.31
C ILE A 90 -10.23 -22.61 4.09
N ASP A 91 -10.16 -22.62 5.43
CA ASP A 91 -11.10 -21.87 6.29
C ASP A 91 -11.11 -20.37 5.97
N ALA A 92 -9.93 -19.77 5.79
CA ALA A 92 -9.78 -18.36 5.42
C ALA A 92 -10.50 -18.05 4.11
N LYS A 93 -10.33 -18.89 3.07
CA LYS A 93 -10.99 -18.70 1.79
C LYS A 93 -12.50 -18.83 1.88
N GLU A 94 -13.00 -19.85 2.55
CA GLU A 94 -14.44 -20.10 2.73
C GLU A 94 -15.12 -18.94 3.47
N ARG A 95 -14.41 -18.32 4.42
CA ARG A 95 -14.92 -17.24 5.25
C ARG A 95 -14.58 -15.83 4.72
N GLY A 96 -14.06 -15.74 3.49
CA GLY A 96 -13.89 -14.48 2.77
C GLY A 96 -12.67 -13.65 3.15
N ILE A 97 -11.63 -14.27 3.71
CA ILE A 97 -10.32 -13.66 3.83
C ILE A 97 -9.67 -13.60 2.43
N THR A 98 -9.08 -12.46 2.11
CA THR A 98 -8.64 -12.16 0.74
C THR A 98 -7.22 -12.62 0.45
N GLY A 99 -6.31 -12.53 1.43
CA GLY A 99 -4.90 -12.86 1.22
C GLY A 99 -4.12 -13.09 2.51
N VAL A 100 -2.85 -13.37 2.33
CA VAL A 100 -1.88 -13.55 3.42
C VAL A 100 -0.72 -12.61 3.20
N LYS A 101 -0.40 -11.78 4.19
CA LYS A 101 0.72 -10.84 4.19
C LYS A 101 1.94 -11.46 4.87
N SER A 102 3.03 -11.49 4.14
CA SER A 102 4.36 -11.89 4.64
C SER A 102 5.19 -10.67 5.01
N TYR A 103 5.81 -10.74 6.18
CA TYR A 103 6.83 -9.81 6.65
C TYR A 103 8.11 -10.60 6.93
N PRO A 104 9.28 -10.17 6.45
CA PRO A 104 10.56 -10.72 6.91
C PRO A 104 10.78 -10.39 8.38
N ALA A 105 11.33 -11.33 9.15
CA ALA A 105 11.52 -11.18 10.58
C ALA A 105 12.37 -9.94 10.93
N GLY A 106 11.83 -9.05 11.77
CA GLY A 106 12.53 -7.90 12.33
C GLY A 106 12.79 -6.74 11.35
N VAL A 107 12.26 -6.78 10.11
CA VAL A 107 12.54 -5.75 9.08
C VAL A 107 11.74 -4.47 9.32
N THR A 108 10.46 -4.58 9.66
CA THR A 108 9.56 -3.43 9.80
C THR A 108 8.74 -3.49 11.09
N THR A 109 7.79 -2.58 11.26
CA THR A 109 6.92 -2.47 12.45
C THR A 109 6.17 -3.77 12.69
N ASN A 110 6.22 -4.30 13.92
CA ASN A 110 5.54 -5.51 14.39
C ASN A 110 5.86 -6.76 13.53
N SER A 111 7.10 -6.88 13.02
CA SER A 111 7.53 -8.01 12.18
C SER A 111 8.46 -9.01 12.89
N SER A 112 8.59 -8.95 14.21
CA SER A 112 9.47 -9.88 14.97
C SER A 112 9.07 -11.35 14.81
N ALA A 113 7.79 -11.64 14.63
CA ALA A 113 7.24 -12.97 14.36
C ALA A 113 7.16 -13.31 12.84
N GLY A 114 7.88 -12.56 12.01
CA GLY A 114 7.88 -12.70 10.56
C GLY A 114 8.68 -13.90 10.05
N VAL A 115 8.76 -13.99 8.72
CA VAL A 115 9.38 -15.10 8.01
C VAL A 115 10.90 -15.01 8.08
N VAL A 116 11.53 -16.11 8.45
CA VAL A 116 12.99 -16.32 8.38
C VAL A 116 13.34 -17.13 7.14
N ASP A 117 12.56 -18.17 6.84
CA ASP A 117 12.72 -19.05 5.70
C ASP A 117 11.36 -19.29 5.03
N TYR A 118 11.28 -19.06 3.72
CA TYR A 118 10.06 -19.25 2.94
C TYR A 118 9.75 -20.73 2.66
N GLU A 119 10.75 -21.62 2.68
CA GLU A 119 10.56 -23.03 2.32
C GLU A 119 9.62 -23.75 3.28
N GLN A 120 9.63 -23.39 4.56
CA GLN A 120 8.71 -23.93 5.56
C GLN A 120 7.23 -23.66 5.23
N PHE A 121 6.93 -22.62 4.45
CA PHE A 121 5.57 -22.25 4.04
C PHE A 121 5.15 -22.79 2.67
N TYR A 122 5.97 -23.58 1.99
CA TYR A 122 5.62 -24.13 0.67
C TYR A 122 4.30 -24.91 0.67
N PRO A 123 3.96 -25.72 1.69
CA PRO A 123 2.63 -26.35 1.77
C PRO A 123 1.49 -25.31 1.83
N VAL A 124 1.68 -24.23 2.56
CA VAL A 124 0.72 -23.11 2.66
C VAL A 124 0.57 -22.41 1.31
N PHE A 125 1.68 -22.12 0.62
CA PHE A 125 1.65 -21.47 -0.70
C PHE A 125 1.00 -22.35 -1.77
N ALA A 126 1.24 -23.66 -1.75
CA ALA A 126 0.56 -24.60 -2.64
C ALA A 126 -0.96 -24.58 -2.41
N GLU A 127 -1.41 -24.51 -1.17
CA GLU A 127 -2.82 -24.41 -0.85
C GLU A 127 -3.40 -23.01 -1.24
N MET A 128 -2.67 -21.93 -1.01
CA MET A 128 -3.05 -20.58 -1.47
C MET A 128 -3.22 -20.53 -3.00
N GLU A 129 -2.30 -21.17 -3.75
CA GLU A 129 -2.39 -21.30 -5.20
C GLU A 129 -3.67 -22.05 -5.61
N ARG A 130 -3.97 -23.16 -4.95
CA ARG A 130 -5.17 -23.97 -5.21
C ARG A 130 -6.47 -23.21 -4.92
N GLN A 131 -6.50 -22.44 -3.83
CA GLN A 131 -7.65 -21.63 -3.40
C GLN A 131 -7.77 -20.28 -4.15
N GLY A 132 -6.77 -19.92 -4.95
CA GLY A 132 -6.70 -18.61 -5.61
C GLY A 132 -6.60 -17.46 -4.61
N MET A 133 -5.99 -17.66 -3.45
CA MET A 133 -5.66 -16.59 -2.50
C MET A 133 -4.41 -15.82 -2.93
N ILE A 134 -4.24 -14.62 -2.40
CA ILE A 134 -3.14 -13.72 -2.76
C ILE A 134 -2.07 -13.76 -1.67
N LEU A 135 -0.81 -13.90 -2.08
CA LEU A 135 0.37 -13.73 -1.24
C LEU A 135 0.92 -12.32 -1.42
N ASN A 136 0.88 -11.53 -0.36
CA ASN A 136 1.39 -10.16 -0.33
C ASN A 136 2.75 -10.13 0.37
N LEU A 137 3.81 -9.75 -0.33
CA LEU A 137 5.18 -9.80 0.14
C LEU A 137 5.69 -8.41 0.54
N HIS A 138 6.14 -8.24 1.79
CA HIS A 138 7.04 -7.14 2.13
C HIS A 138 8.42 -7.49 1.55
N GLY A 139 8.80 -6.85 0.46
CA GLY A 139 9.90 -7.24 -0.40
C GLY A 139 11.27 -6.74 0.06
N GLU A 140 11.66 -6.98 1.31
CA GLU A 140 13.00 -6.65 1.81
C GLU A 140 13.62 -7.85 2.51
N VAL A 141 14.95 -7.96 2.47
CA VAL A 141 15.73 -8.82 3.37
C VAL A 141 16.18 -8.02 4.59
N PRO A 142 16.44 -8.67 5.74
CA PRO A 142 16.98 -7.98 6.91
C PRO A 142 18.32 -7.27 6.61
N SER A 143 18.47 -6.04 7.13
CA SER A 143 19.73 -5.28 7.02
C SER A 143 20.80 -5.96 7.88
N GLN A 144 21.71 -6.71 7.24
CA GLN A 144 22.75 -7.50 7.87
C GLN A 144 23.95 -7.61 6.96
N GLY A 145 25.17 -7.55 7.50
CA GLY A 145 26.41 -7.59 6.72
C GLY A 145 26.53 -6.40 5.77
N ASP A 146 26.55 -6.66 4.47
CA ASP A 146 26.61 -5.66 3.39
C ASP A 146 25.23 -5.15 2.95
N VAL A 147 24.16 -5.71 3.51
CA VAL A 147 22.79 -5.31 3.19
C VAL A 147 22.39 -4.10 4.04
N THR A 148 22.00 -3.04 3.37
CA THR A 148 21.48 -1.82 4.00
C THR A 148 20.02 -1.58 3.61
N VAL A 149 19.36 -0.62 4.24
CA VAL A 149 18.00 -0.20 3.85
C VAL A 149 17.90 0.25 2.38
N LEU A 150 19.02 0.59 1.74
CA LEU A 150 19.03 0.98 0.33
C LEU A 150 19.07 -0.22 -0.63
N SER A 151 19.66 -1.34 -0.22
CA SER A 151 19.82 -2.55 -1.05
C SER A 151 18.87 -3.70 -0.67
N ALA A 152 18.15 -3.59 0.45
CA ALA A 152 17.33 -4.66 1.02
C ALA A 152 16.24 -5.17 0.06
N GLU A 153 15.61 -4.29 -0.72
CA GLU A 153 14.60 -4.68 -1.71
C GLU A 153 15.23 -5.43 -2.89
N GLU A 154 16.31 -4.91 -3.47
CA GLU A 154 16.97 -5.60 -4.58
C GLU A 154 17.47 -6.99 -4.19
N ARG A 155 17.97 -7.15 -2.96
CA ARG A 155 18.40 -8.43 -2.42
C ARG A 155 17.26 -9.42 -2.19
N PHE A 156 16.00 -8.95 -2.10
CA PHE A 156 14.81 -9.80 -2.00
C PHE A 156 14.32 -10.32 -3.35
N LEU A 157 14.61 -9.65 -4.47
CA LEU A 157 14.05 -9.99 -5.78
C LEU A 157 14.32 -11.45 -6.22
N PRO A 158 15.47 -12.07 -5.94
CA PRO A 158 15.67 -13.49 -6.20
C PRO A 158 14.62 -14.39 -5.52
N THR A 159 14.20 -14.05 -4.29
CA THR A 159 13.15 -14.79 -3.57
C THR A 159 11.80 -14.65 -4.28
N LEU A 160 11.44 -13.46 -4.76
CA LEU A 160 10.23 -13.27 -5.56
C LEU A 160 10.22 -14.17 -6.79
N LEU A 161 11.34 -14.20 -7.54
CA LEU A 161 11.47 -15.01 -8.77
C LEU A 161 11.38 -16.50 -8.46
N GLN A 162 12.04 -16.96 -7.40
CA GLN A 162 11.99 -18.36 -6.94
C GLN A 162 10.57 -18.79 -6.54
N LEU A 163 9.85 -17.93 -5.79
CA LEU A 163 8.47 -18.22 -5.40
C LEU A 163 7.54 -18.30 -6.63
N HIS A 164 7.69 -17.38 -7.58
CA HIS A 164 6.92 -17.39 -8.82
C HIS A 164 7.24 -18.62 -9.70
N GLU A 165 8.49 -19.01 -9.81
CA GLU A 165 8.89 -20.21 -10.56
C GLU A 165 8.29 -21.48 -9.94
N LYS A 166 8.32 -21.57 -8.61
CA LYS A 166 7.81 -22.73 -7.87
C LYS A 166 6.30 -22.82 -7.85
N PHE A 167 5.61 -21.66 -7.76
CA PHE A 167 4.16 -21.54 -7.69
C PHE A 167 3.63 -20.60 -8.80
N PRO A 168 3.65 -21.03 -10.07
CA PRO A 168 3.40 -20.14 -11.21
C PRO A 168 1.96 -19.63 -11.31
N LYS A 169 1.00 -20.29 -10.63
CA LYS A 169 -0.40 -19.87 -10.58
C LYS A 169 -0.75 -19.11 -9.29
N LEU A 170 0.14 -19.08 -8.31
CA LEU A 170 -0.05 -18.29 -7.10
C LEU A 170 -0.05 -16.80 -7.47
N ARG A 171 -1.10 -16.10 -7.06
CA ARG A 171 -1.13 -14.64 -7.20
C ARG A 171 -0.24 -14.00 -6.14
N ILE A 172 0.79 -13.30 -6.58
CA ILE A 172 1.79 -12.68 -5.70
C ILE A 172 1.79 -11.18 -5.95
N ILE A 173 1.81 -10.40 -4.88
CA ILE A 173 2.02 -8.96 -4.93
C ILE A 173 3.33 -8.63 -4.23
N LEU A 174 4.26 -8.00 -4.96
CA LEU A 174 5.40 -7.32 -4.38
C LEU A 174 4.90 -5.95 -3.90
N GLU A 175 4.76 -5.80 -2.59
CA GLU A 175 4.19 -4.61 -1.99
C GLU A 175 5.15 -3.43 -2.01
N HIS A 176 4.59 -2.20 -2.13
CA HIS A 176 5.28 -0.91 -1.96
C HIS A 176 6.67 -0.87 -2.61
N CYS A 177 6.74 -1.22 -3.91
CA CYS A 177 7.99 -1.20 -4.69
C CYS A 177 8.71 0.14 -4.55
N THR A 178 10.03 0.12 -4.37
CA THR A 178 10.85 1.32 -4.16
C THR A 178 12.02 1.47 -5.14
N THR A 179 12.31 0.45 -5.96
CA THR A 179 13.44 0.45 -6.88
C THR A 179 13.03 0.23 -8.34
N ALA A 180 13.82 0.73 -9.27
CA ALA A 180 13.72 0.39 -10.69
C ALA A 180 13.88 -1.12 -10.92
N ALA A 181 14.73 -1.78 -10.13
CA ALA A 181 14.94 -3.23 -10.19
C ALA A 181 13.69 -4.02 -9.82
N ALA A 182 12.92 -3.57 -8.79
CA ALA A 182 11.64 -4.18 -8.42
C ALA A 182 10.61 -4.06 -9.54
N VAL A 183 10.50 -2.88 -10.17
CA VAL A 183 9.63 -2.66 -11.33
C VAL A 183 9.97 -3.65 -12.46
N GLU A 184 11.24 -3.80 -12.81
CA GLU A 184 11.66 -4.71 -13.86
C GLU A 184 11.47 -6.19 -13.48
N ALA A 185 11.67 -6.57 -12.21
CA ALA A 185 11.40 -7.91 -11.73
C ALA A 185 9.91 -8.28 -11.86
N VAL A 186 9.01 -7.39 -11.43
CA VAL A 186 7.55 -7.58 -11.59
C VAL A 186 7.15 -7.70 -13.06
N LYS A 187 7.72 -6.88 -13.96
CA LYS A 187 7.46 -6.96 -15.41
C LYS A 187 7.88 -8.30 -16.00
N LYS A 188 9.01 -8.85 -15.55
CA LYS A 188 9.56 -10.14 -16.04
C LYS A 188 8.75 -11.35 -15.59
N CYS A 189 8.08 -11.27 -14.44
CA CYS A 189 7.20 -12.33 -13.95
C CYS A 189 5.97 -12.49 -14.87
N GLY A 190 5.28 -13.63 -14.74
CA GLY A 190 4.01 -13.91 -15.43
C GLY A 190 2.84 -13.02 -14.93
N PRO A 191 1.64 -13.21 -15.47
CA PRO A 191 0.46 -12.38 -15.16
C PRO A 191 -0.04 -12.55 -13.71
N THR A 192 0.43 -13.56 -13.00
CA THR A 192 0.09 -13.82 -11.60
C THR A 192 0.89 -12.99 -10.59
N VAL A 193 1.86 -12.19 -11.06
CA VAL A 193 2.66 -11.31 -10.21
C VAL A 193 2.38 -9.86 -10.55
N ALA A 194 2.10 -9.06 -9.51
CA ALA A 194 1.90 -7.62 -9.59
C ALA A 194 2.75 -6.89 -8.54
N GLY A 195 2.78 -5.56 -8.61
CA GLY A 195 3.45 -4.72 -7.63
C GLY A 195 2.57 -3.56 -7.21
N THR A 196 2.56 -3.22 -5.91
CA THR A 196 1.95 -1.97 -5.44
C THR A 196 2.95 -0.84 -5.40
N ILE A 197 2.49 0.37 -5.65
CA ILE A 197 3.28 1.61 -5.56
C ILE A 197 2.51 2.60 -4.70
N THR A 198 3.22 3.26 -3.78
CA THR A 198 2.64 4.19 -2.80
C THR A 198 2.69 5.63 -3.28
N ALA A 199 1.81 6.49 -2.78
CA ALA A 199 1.84 7.92 -3.07
C ALA A 199 3.15 8.59 -2.60
N HIS A 200 3.68 8.18 -1.44
CA HIS A 200 4.90 8.79 -0.91
C HIS A 200 6.17 8.35 -1.69
N HIS A 201 6.28 7.09 -2.14
CA HIS A 201 7.41 6.66 -2.98
C HIS A 201 7.40 7.28 -4.38
N LEU A 202 6.24 7.75 -4.87
CA LEU A 202 6.16 8.58 -6.09
C LEU A 202 6.68 10.01 -5.88
N SER A 203 6.83 10.46 -4.63
CA SER A 203 7.12 11.86 -4.29
C SER A 203 8.50 12.08 -3.69
N ILE A 204 8.92 11.20 -2.77
CA ILE A 204 10.13 11.38 -1.95
C ILE A 204 11.31 10.54 -2.43
N ILE A 205 12.50 10.96 -2.02
CA ILE A 205 13.77 10.27 -2.20
C ILE A 205 14.52 10.19 -0.86
N ILE A 206 15.71 9.62 -0.87
CA ILE A 206 16.54 9.45 0.33
C ILE A 206 16.71 10.76 1.13
N ASP A 207 16.95 11.89 0.48
CA ASP A 207 17.14 13.19 1.15
C ASP A 207 15.89 13.63 1.93
N SER A 208 14.71 13.23 1.48
CA SER A 208 13.44 13.60 2.12
C SER A 208 13.33 12.99 3.51
N TRP A 209 13.54 11.68 3.65
CA TRP A 209 13.42 11.00 4.95
C TRP A 209 14.67 11.14 5.82
N ALA A 210 15.84 11.45 5.21
CA ALA A 210 17.03 11.79 5.98
C ALA A 210 16.87 13.12 6.73
N GLY A 211 16.06 14.04 6.20
CA GLY A 211 15.81 15.36 6.78
C GLY A 211 14.50 15.48 7.58
N ASP A 212 13.48 14.68 7.26
CA ASP A 212 12.17 14.71 7.94
C ASP A 212 11.74 13.33 8.41
N PRO A 213 11.68 13.08 9.73
CA PRO A 213 11.27 11.78 10.26
C PRO A 213 9.84 11.39 9.87
N PHE A 214 8.97 12.32 9.50
CA PHE A 214 7.63 12.02 9.00
C PHE A 214 7.63 11.42 7.58
N CYS A 215 8.74 11.51 6.84
CA CYS A 215 8.98 10.84 5.58
C CYS A 215 9.67 9.47 5.72
N PHE A 216 10.07 9.07 6.93
CA PHE A 216 10.72 7.78 7.17
C PHE A 216 9.70 6.64 7.20
N CYS A 217 9.89 5.65 6.34
CA CYS A 217 9.11 4.40 6.23
C CYS A 217 10.05 3.21 5.97
N LYS A 218 9.50 2.02 5.94
CA LYS A 218 10.17 0.81 5.45
C LYS A 218 9.23 0.03 4.53
N PRO A 219 9.67 -0.20 3.27
CA PRO A 219 10.98 0.16 2.70
C PRO A 219 11.17 1.67 2.59
N VAL A 220 12.42 2.13 2.71
CA VAL A 220 12.74 3.55 2.54
C VAL A 220 12.67 3.97 1.07
N ALA A 221 12.33 5.23 0.78
CA ALA A 221 12.50 5.81 -0.54
C ALA A 221 13.99 5.81 -0.94
N LYS A 222 14.28 5.55 -2.20
CA LYS A 222 15.65 5.37 -2.72
C LYS A 222 16.12 6.63 -3.47
N THR A 223 16.70 6.44 -4.64
CA THR A 223 17.31 7.49 -5.48
C THR A 223 16.27 8.21 -6.35
N PRO A 224 16.60 9.37 -6.94
CA PRO A 224 15.75 10.01 -7.95
C PRO A 224 15.44 9.09 -9.13
N ALA A 225 16.40 8.28 -9.59
CA ALA A 225 16.19 7.35 -10.69
C ALA A 225 15.16 6.26 -10.36
N ASP A 226 15.16 5.78 -9.12
CA ASP A 226 14.18 4.80 -8.64
C ASP A 226 12.78 5.42 -8.56
N ARG A 227 12.63 6.59 -7.95
CA ARG A 227 11.36 7.33 -7.94
C ARG A 227 10.81 7.54 -9.35
N ASP A 228 11.66 7.96 -10.27
CA ASP A 228 11.27 8.21 -11.66
C ASP A 228 10.83 6.91 -12.38
N ALA A 229 11.44 5.76 -12.05
CA ALA A 229 11.01 4.46 -12.56
C ALA A 229 9.62 4.08 -12.01
N LEU A 230 9.34 4.33 -10.72
CA LEU A 230 8.02 4.13 -10.12
C LEU A 230 6.95 5.03 -10.76
N LEU A 231 7.26 6.31 -10.98
CA LEU A 231 6.38 7.26 -11.66
C LEU A 231 6.01 6.77 -13.07
N ARG A 232 7.01 6.36 -13.85
CA ARG A 232 6.76 5.79 -15.20
C ARG A 232 5.95 4.49 -15.14
N ALA A 233 6.18 3.62 -14.17
CA ALA A 233 5.42 2.39 -14.00
C ALA A 233 3.94 2.69 -13.65
N ALA A 234 3.69 3.58 -12.71
CA ALA A 234 2.34 3.98 -12.29
C ALA A 234 1.55 4.68 -13.41
N ALA A 235 2.22 5.48 -14.25
CA ALA A 235 1.63 6.20 -15.38
C ALA A 235 1.58 5.39 -16.70
N SER A 236 2.13 4.16 -16.72
CA SER A 236 2.29 3.38 -17.96
C SER A 236 1.02 2.72 -18.50
N GLY A 237 -0.05 2.65 -17.70
CA GLY A 237 -1.23 1.83 -18.01
C GLY A 237 -1.00 0.32 -17.93
N ASN A 238 0.16 -0.14 -17.44
CA ASN A 238 0.43 -1.55 -17.22
C ASN A 238 -0.32 -2.06 -15.98
N SER A 239 -1.29 -2.95 -16.20
CA SER A 239 -2.16 -3.49 -15.15
C SER A 239 -1.46 -4.28 -14.04
N LYS A 240 -0.17 -4.57 -14.20
CA LYS A 240 0.64 -5.20 -13.14
C LYS A 240 1.01 -4.23 -12.01
N PHE A 241 0.86 -2.92 -12.21
CA PHE A 241 1.14 -1.91 -11.20
C PHE A 241 -0.13 -1.18 -10.80
N PHE A 242 -0.43 -1.18 -9.52
CA PHE A 242 -1.59 -0.49 -8.97
C PHE A 242 -1.30 0.08 -7.57
N PHE A 243 -2.22 0.85 -7.09
CA PHE A 243 -2.06 1.61 -5.86
C PHE A 243 -2.19 0.73 -4.61
N GLY A 244 -1.24 0.91 -3.70
CA GLY A 244 -1.31 0.47 -2.31
C GLY A 244 -0.58 1.52 -1.48
N SER A 245 -1.30 2.21 -0.60
CA SER A 245 -0.77 3.42 0.05
C SER A 245 0.39 3.15 1.01
N ASP A 246 0.43 1.98 1.61
CA ASP A 246 1.23 1.72 2.83
C ASP A 246 1.05 2.85 3.85
N SER A 247 -0.17 3.40 3.92
CA SER A 247 -0.48 4.40 4.93
C SER A 247 -0.34 3.77 6.31
N ALA A 248 0.69 4.21 7.04
CA ALA A 248 1.14 3.58 8.28
C ALA A 248 1.24 4.63 9.40
N PRO A 249 0.10 5.02 9.99
CA PRO A 249 0.06 6.04 11.03
C PRO A 249 0.81 5.60 12.28
N HIS A 250 1.52 6.55 12.90
CA HIS A 250 2.13 6.44 14.20
C HIS A 250 1.85 7.72 15.01
N PRO A 251 1.78 7.64 16.34
CA PRO A 251 1.70 8.83 17.16
C PRO A 251 2.83 9.82 16.82
N ALA A 252 2.52 11.11 16.74
CA ALA A 252 3.49 12.13 16.35
C ALA A 252 4.73 12.12 17.25
N ALA A 253 4.58 11.80 18.54
CA ALA A 253 5.69 11.63 19.47
C ALA A 253 6.66 10.52 19.03
N SER A 254 6.15 9.38 18.55
CA SER A 254 6.97 8.25 18.08
C SER A 254 7.72 8.55 16.77
N LYS A 255 7.34 9.61 16.07
CA LYS A 255 7.99 10.09 14.84
C LYS A 255 9.00 11.20 15.10
N ARG A 256 8.83 12.00 16.18
CA ARG A 256 9.67 13.18 16.45
C ARG A 256 11.00 12.88 17.14
N GLY A 257 11.23 11.67 17.60
CA GLY A 257 12.49 11.30 18.24
C GLY A 257 12.28 10.33 19.40
N GLY A 258 13.40 9.83 19.92
CA GLY A 258 13.52 8.78 20.93
C GLY A 258 14.69 7.89 20.56
N GLU A 259 14.81 6.73 21.19
CA GLU A 259 15.84 5.75 20.82
C GLU A 259 15.68 5.23 19.38
N LYS A 260 14.43 5.16 18.90
CA LYS A 260 14.10 4.74 17.53
C LYS A 260 12.93 5.58 16.98
N ILE A 261 13.02 5.94 15.72
CA ILE A 261 11.94 6.59 14.99
C ILE A 261 11.04 5.49 14.40
N ALA A 262 9.72 5.60 14.61
CA ALA A 262 8.76 4.68 14.03
C ALA A 262 8.74 4.79 12.49
N ALA A 263 8.79 3.66 11.81
CA ALA A 263 8.74 3.60 10.35
C ALA A 263 7.28 3.59 9.87
N GLY A 264 6.88 4.60 9.10
CA GLY A 264 5.55 4.72 8.49
C GLY A 264 5.23 6.15 8.10
N VAL A 265 4.59 6.32 6.97
CA VAL A 265 4.10 7.59 6.42
C VAL A 265 2.58 7.55 6.41
N PHE A 266 1.91 8.57 6.90
CA PHE A 266 0.45 8.62 6.97
C PHE A 266 -0.12 9.41 5.79
N THR A 267 -0.70 8.72 4.81
CA THR A 267 -1.20 9.30 3.56
C THR A 267 -2.71 9.21 3.40
N GLN A 268 -3.38 8.41 4.22
CA GLN A 268 -4.76 7.96 4.02
C GLN A 268 -5.80 9.06 3.80
N PRO A 269 -5.78 10.22 4.50
CA PRO A 269 -6.78 11.27 4.27
C PRO A 269 -6.75 11.87 2.87
N TYR A 270 -5.64 11.69 2.13
CA TYR A 270 -5.38 12.37 0.84
C TYR A 270 -4.82 11.42 -0.22
N THR A 271 -5.10 10.12 -0.17
CA THR A 271 -4.46 9.11 -1.02
C THR A 271 -4.56 9.44 -2.51
N THR A 272 -5.75 9.67 -3.05
CA THR A 272 -5.94 9.98 -4.47
C THR A 272 -5.30 11.33 -4.82
N GLN A 273 -5.49 12.33 -3.99
CA GLN A 273 -4.95 13.66 -4.16
C GLN A 273 -3.42 13.64 -4.25
N LEU A 274 -2.76 12.91 -3.35
CA LEU A 274 -1.30 12.80 -3.29
C LEU A 274 -0.71 12.09 -4.52
N VAL A 275 -1.40 11.11 -5.10
CA VAL A 275 -0.96 10.46 -6.34
C VAL A 275 -1.06 11.44 -7.51
N VAL A 276 -2.17 12.19 -7.61
CA VAL A 276 -2.33 13.22 -8.65
C VAL A 276 -1.29 14.33 -8.50
N ASP A 277 -1.02 14.78 -7.27
CA ASP A 277 0.06 15.75 -6.98
C ASP A 277 1.44 15.23 -7.42
N ALA A 278 1.72 13.93 -7.18
CA ALA A 278 2.99 13.32 -7.59
C ALA A 278 3.15 13.30 -9.12
N PHE A 279 2.09 12.98 -9.85
CA PHE A 279 2.11 13.03 -11.32
C PHE A 279 2.25 14.46 -11.83
N GLU A 280 1.54 15.43 -11.23
CA GLU A 280 1.69 16.84 -11.56
C GLU A 280 3.14 17.33 -11.38
N GLN A 281 3.74 16.99 -10.25
CA GLN A 281 5.14 17.33 -9.98
C GLN A 281 6.11 16.65 -10.95
N ALA A 282 5.83 15.39 -11.31
CA ALA A 282 6.62 14.64 -12.28
C ALA A 282 6.57 15.27 -13.68
N CYS A 283 5.41 15.79 -14.10
CA CYS A 283 5.30 16.54 -15.35
C CYS A 283 6.07 17.86 -15.30
N GLN A 284 5.98 18.60 -14.20
CA GLN A 284 6.76 19.84 -14.02
C GLN A 284 8.27 19.61 -14.07
N ASN A 285 8.71 18.46 -13.55
CA ASN A 285 10.13 18.07 -13.54
C ASN A 285 10.59 17.37 -14.85
N GLY A 286 9.71 17.18 -15.82
CA GLY A 286 10.03 16.55 -17.10
C GLY A 286 10.24 15.03 -17.03
N VAL A 287 9.82 14.37 -15.93
CA VAL A 287 9.89 12.90 -15.76
C VAL A 287 8.75 12.22 -16.54
N LEU A 288 7.57 12.83 -16.52
CA LEU A 288 6.37 12.41 -17.27
C LEU A 288 5.94 13.53 -18.21
N LYS A 289 5.13 13.19 -19.20
CA LYS A 289 4.49 14.17 -20.06
C LYS A 289 3.04 14.36 -19.62
N GLU A 290 2.58 15.61 -19.65
CA GLU A 290 1.21 15.97 -19.27
C GLU A 290 0.16 15.22 -20.13
N GLU A 291 0.48 15.01 -21.42
CA GLU A 291 -0.39 14.29 -22.36
C GLU A 291 -0.61 12.82 -22.02
N ASP A 292 0.34 12.18 -21.29
CA ASP A 292 0.28 10.79 -20.88
C ASP A 292 -0.57 10.59 -19.62
N ILE A 293 -0.86 11.66 -18.86
CA ILE A 293 -1.67 11.59 -17.64
C ILE A 293 -3.13 11.86 -18.00
N THR A 294 -3.86 10.77 -18.24
CA THR A 294 -5.28 10.80 -18.59
C THR A 294 -6.16 10.26 -17.47
N PRO A 295 -7.48 10.56 -17.49
CA PRO A 295 -8.43 9.96 -16.55
C PRO A 295 -8.35 8.44 -16.48
N GLU A 296 -8.16 7.76 -17.61
CA GLU A 296 -8.06 6.31 -17.72
C GLU A 296 -6.80 5.74 -17.06
N ILE A 297 -5.68 6.49 -17.10
CA ILE A 297 -4.44 6.14 -16.40
C ILE A 297 -4.67 6.24 -14.89
N ILE A 298 -5.27 7.32 -14.40
CA ILE A 298 -5.58 7.50 -12.98
C ILE A 298 -6.55 6.41 -12.51
N GLU A 299 -7.64 6.18 -13.24
CA GLU A 299 -8.60 5.11 -12.94
C GLU A 299 -7.92 3.74 -12.93
N GLY A 300 -7.11 3.46 -13.94
CA GLY A 300 -6.38 2.19 -14.04
C GLY A 300 -5.55 1.93 -12.78
N PHE A 301 -4.68 2.87 -12.44
CA PHE A 301 -3.74 2.75 -11.32
C PHE A 301 -4.43 2.78 -9.95
N MET A 302 -5.37 3.72 -9.74
CA MET A 302 -6.02 3.94 -8.45
C MET A 302 -7.18 2.99 -8.15
N SER A 303 -7.75 2.32 -9.17
CA SER A 303 -8.98 1.53 -8.98
C SER A 303 -8.96 0.22 -9.77
N ARG A 304 -9.04 0.30 -11.10
CA ARG A 304 -9.39 -0.82 -11.97
C ARG A 304 -8.37 -1.97 -11.94
N PHE A 305 -7.07 -1.68 -11.98
CA PHE A 305 -6.04 -2.73 -12.07
C PHE A 305 -5.96 -3.57 -10.80
N GLY A 306 -5.94 -2.92 -9.64
CA GLY A 306 -5.93 -3.65 -8.38
C GLY A 306 -7.23 -4.42 -8.15
N ARG A 307 -8.40 -3.82 -8.45
CA ARG A 307 -9.69 -4.53 -8.35
C ARG A 307 -9.72 -5.78 -9.22
N ALA A 308 -9.27 -5.70 -10.47
CA ALA A 308 -9.17 -6.84 -11.37
C ALA A 308 -8.21 -7.92 -10.80
N PHE A 309 -7.05 -7.52 -10.31
CA PHE A 309 -6.10 -8.46 -9.70
C PHE A 309 -6.68 -9.15 -8.46
N TYR A 310 -7.51 -8.46 -7.68
CA TYR A 310 -8.19 -9.02 -6.49
C TYR A 310 -9.51 -9.74 -6.82
N GLY A 311 -9.95 -9.73 -8.09
CA GLY A 311 -11.21 -10.35 -8.51
C GLY A 311 -12.46 -9.56 -8.05
N LEU A 312 -12.35 -8.23 -7.99
CA LEU A 312 -13.40 -7.30 -7.57
C LEU A 312 -13.94 -6.52 -8.76
N GLU A 313 -14.34 -7.22 -9.81
CA GLU A 313 -14.74 -6.61 -11.10
C GLU A 313 -16.20 -6.10 -11.13
N ALA A 314 -16.88 -6.08 -9.98
CA ALA A 314 -18.24 -5.56 -9.91
C ALA A 314 -18.29 -4.08 -10.33
N GLU A 315 -19.39 -3.68 -10.98
CA GLU A 315 -19.66 -2.30 -11.38
C GLU A 315 -19.49 -1.34 -10.20
N GLN A 316 -18.67 -0.30 -10.40
CA GLN A 316 -18.45 0.71 -9.39
C GLN A 316 -19.65 1.67 -9.35
N LYS A 317 -20.29 1.80 -8.20
CA LYS A 317 -21.48 2.64 -7.99
C LYS A 317 -21.15 4.00 -7.40
N GLU A 318 -19.95 4.18 -6.87
CA GLU A 318 -19.50 5.41 -6.24
C GLU A 318 -18.39 6.05 -7.07
N PHE A 319 -18.47 7.35 -7.19
CA PHE A 319 -17.54 8.14 -7.97
C PHE A 319 -16.98 9.29 -7.16
N ILE A 320 -15.81 9.76 -7.57
CA ILE A 320 -15.16 10.95 -7.03
C ILE A 320 -14.90 11.94 -8.15
N THR A 321 -14.97 13.22 -7.84
CA THR A 321 -14.59 14.31 -8.76
C THR A 321 -13.31 14.95 -8.22
N LEU A 322 -12.33 15.10 -9.12
CA LEU A 322 -11.04 15.73 -8.83
C LEU A 322 -11.09 17.21 -9.22
N GLU A 323 -10.71 18.11 -8.30
CA GLU A 323 -10.65 19.54 -8.55
C GLU A 323 -9.47 20.16 -7.80
N LYS A 324 -8.85 21.16 -8.40
CA LYS A 324 -7.81 21.94 -7.72
C LYS A 324 -8.43 23.23 -7.19
N LYS A 325 -8.79 23.23 -5.90
CA LYS A 325 -9.50 24.32 -5.20
C LYS A 325 -8.66 25.04 -4.15
N GLY A 326 -7.35 24.74 -4.06
CA GLY A 326 -6.48 25.28 -3.02
C GLY A 326 -6.66 24.63 -1.66
N GLU A 327 -7.13 23.37 -1.64
CA GLU A 327 -7.16 22.57 -0.42
C GLU A 327 -5.74 22.37 0.13
N LYS A 328 -5.62 22.33 1.45
CA LYS A 328 -4.34 22.06 2.12
C LYS A 328 -4.44 20.83 2.97
N VAL A 329 -3.38 20.03 2.92
CA VAL A 329 -3.20 18.92 3.86
C VAL A 329 -3.16 19.46 5.28
N VAL A 330 -3.98 18.92 6.18
CA VAL A 330 -4.00 19.37 7.58
C VAL A 330 -2.64 19.16 8.24
N ASN A 331 -2.26 20.06 9.14
CA ASN A 331 -0.99 19.96 9.84
C ASN A 331 -0.89 18.71 10.71
N ILE A 332 -1.99 18.38 11.41
CA ILE A 332 -2.07 17.27 12.33
C ILE A 332 -3.52 16.81 12.47
N LEU A 333 -3.73 15.50 12.48
CA LEU A 333 -5.01 14.88 12.84
C LEU A 333 -4.96 14.51 14.33
N LYS A 334 -5.97 14.90 15.11
CA LYS A 334 -5.99 14.74 16.57
C LYS A 334 -7.27 14.12 17.08
N SER A 335 -7.13 13.27 18.10
CA SER A 335 -8.17 12.93 19.07
C SER A 335 -7.72 13.37 20.47
N GLU A 336 -8.52 13.06 21.51
CA GLU A 336 -8.11 13.32 22.89
C GLU A 336 -6.88 12.50 23.34
N LYS A 337 -6.62 11.35 22.70
CA LYS A 337 -5.64 10.36 23.13
C LYS A 337 -4.43 10.20 22.19
N VAL A 338 -4.60 10.51 20.93
CA VAL A 338 -3.56 10.30 19.92
C VAL A 338 -3.59 11.38 18.86
N ASP A 339 -2.41 11.73 18.37
CA ASP A 339 -2.21 12.64 17.25
C ASP A 339 -1.34 12.01 16.17
N VAL A 340 -1.64 12.30 14.90
CA VAL A 340 -0.92 11.79 13.73
C VAL A 340 -0.67 12.93 12.75
N VAL A 341 0.53 12.98 12.21
CA VAL A 341 0.92 14.00 11.21
C VAL A 341 0.80 13.41 9.81
N PRO A 342 -0.07 13.97 8.95
CA PRO A 342 -0.18 13.54 7.56
C PRO A 342 1.06 13.89 6.72
N PHE A 343 1.30 13.08 5.71
CA PHE A 343 2.30 13.36 4.69
C PHE A 343 1.98 14.65 3.93
N ARG A 344 2.99 15.48 3.66
CA ARG A 344 2.86 16.80 3.02
C ARG A 344 2.00 17.81 3.80
N ARG A 345 1.96 17.70 5.12
CA ARG A 345 1.28 18.67 6.00
C ARG A 345 1.51 20.12 5.58
N ASP A 346 0.47 20.93 5.66
CA ASP A 346 0.43 22.35 5.29
C ASP A 346 0.63 22.67 3.79
N GLN A 347 0.90 21.67 2.94
CA GLN A 347 1.06 21.87 1.51
C GLN A 347 -0.29 21.84 0.79
N GLU A 348 -0.37 22.52 -0.34
CA GLU A 348 -1.53 22.46 -1.22
C GLU A 348 -1.65 21.07 -1.89
N THR A 349 -2.88 20.65 -2.10
CA THR A 349 -3.23 19.40 -2.76
C THR A 349 -4.50 19.55 -3.60
N TRP A 350 -4.82 18.54 -4.40
CA TRP A 350 -6.11 18.43 -5.07
C TRP A 350 -7.23 18.20 -4.05
N SER A 351 -8.45 18.47 -4.49
CA SER A 351 -9.68 18.17 -3.71
C SER A 351 -10.42 17.00 -4.32
N VAL A 352 -11.02 16.19 -3.46
CA VAL A 352 -11.90 15.07 -3.84
C VAL A 352 -13.29 15.34 -3.32
N THR A 353 -14.29 15.22 -4.21
CA THR A 353 -15.71 15.31 -3.85
C THR A 353 -16.42 14.04 -4.28
N TRP A 354 -17.19 13.43 -3.38
CA TRP A 354 -17.96 12.23 -3.67
C TRP A 354 -19.21 12.54 -4.49
N SER A 355 -19.54 11.65 -5.43
CA SER A 355 -20.80 11.66 -6.18
C SER A 355 -21.32 10.23 -6.33
N ALA A 356 -22.61 10.09 -6.28
CA ALA A 356 -23.30 8.84 -6.59
C ALA A 356 -23.34 8.58 -8.10
#